data_a1b5cc4c3d15467afdfdc2f72142e09b
#
_entry.id   a1b5cc4c3d15467afdfdc2f72142e09b
#
_cell.length_a   1.000
_cell.length_b   1.000
_cell.length_c   1.000
_cell.angle_alpha   90.00
_cell.angle_beta   90.00
_cell.angle_gamma   90.00
#
_symmetry.space_group_name_H-M   'P 1'
#
loop_
_entity.id
_entity.type
_entity.pdbx_description
1 polymer ?
#
loop_
_entity_poly.entity_id
_entity_poly.type
_entity_poly.pdbx_seq_one_letter_code
_entity_poly.pdbx_strand_id
1 'polypeptide(L)'
;MLAALSILLLSSIVACGTTKVSGEEKTYSNAAKTFSVQLPAEDKGSWKVNKDATDDVLDLSDEKDTINIQIQCLPKNEAQYIATDLDSYEQYAMINTLEDLLSSMKLKETKIDTPDFITKTDAQSITLEDGDNTVKGIVVFMESDSSYYTYLIMAVDKTYDANEDILLSSIMSLKEL
;
A
#
# COMPACT_ATOMS: atom_id res chain seq x y z
N MET A 1 2.45 -11.52 18.38
CA MET A 1 3.44 -10.41 18.44
C MET A 1 3.11 -9.53 17.24
N LEU A 2 2.43 -8.42 17.47
CA LEU A 2 2.10 -7.48 16.40
C LEU A 2 3.40 -6.79 15.97
N ALA A 3 3.80 -7.00 14.73
CA ALA A 3 4.92 -6.25 14.16
C ALA A 3 4.46 -4.81 13.99
N ALA A 4 5.11 -3.89 14.68
CA ALA A 4 4.96 -2.47 14.41
C ALA A 4 5.45 -2.21 12.97
N LEU A 5 4.54 -1.72 12.13
CA LEU A 5 4.83 -1.37 10.75
C LEU A 5 5.71 -0.11 10.77
N SER A 6 7.01 -0.29 10.72
CA SER A 6 7.94 0.84 10.67
C SER A 6 8.01 1.34 9.24
N ILE A 7 7.33 2.46 8.95
CA ILE A 7 7.49 3.16 7.67
C ILE A 7 8.85 3.88 7.70
N LEU A 8 9.88 3.17 7.30
CA LEU A 8 11.26 3.68 7.19
C LEU A 8 11.53 4.38 5.84
N LEU A 9 10.51 5.02 5.24
CA LEU A 9 10.54 5.32 3.81
C LEU A 9 10.83 6.75 3.40
N LEU A 10 10.89 7.69 4.31
CA LEU A 10 11.04 9.10 3.89
C LEU A 10 12.49 9.60 3.83
N SER A 11 13.47 8.81 4.22
CA SER A 11 14.85 9.29 4.30
C SER A 11 15.67 9.18 3.01
N SER A 12 15.12 8.66 1.92
CA SER A 12 15.88 8.43 0.67
C SER A 12 15.21 8.84 -0.63
N ILE A 13 14.07 9.54 -0.59
CA ILE A 13 13.45 10.03 -1.83
C ILE A 13 14.22 11.26 -2.35
N VAL A 14 15.42 11.03 -2.88
CA VAL A 14 16.17 11.99 -3.67
C VAL A 14 16.29 11.42 -5.09
N ALA A 15 15.19 11.37 -5.81
CA ALA A 15 15.24 11.00 -7.23
C ALA A 15 14.82 12.18 -8.09
N CYS A 16 15.78 12.82 -8.72
CA CYS A 16 15.58 13.79 -9.77
C CYS A 16 15.18 13.06 -11.07
N GLY A 17 13.90 12.69 -11.20
CA GLY A 17 13.39 12.05 -12.41
C GLY A 17 12.04 11.34 -12.19
N THR A 18 11.18 11.34 -13.20
CA THR A 18 9.94 10.57 -13.20
C THR A 18 10.25 9.12 -13.56
N THR A 19 9.87 8.17 -12.69
CA THR A 19 9.89 6.75 -13.04
C THR A 19 8.57 6.42 -13.73
N LYS A 20 8.61 5.71 -14.84
CA LYS A 20 7.44 5.14 -15.51
C LYS A 20 7.48 3.62 -15.36
N VAL A 21 6.45 3.07 -14.76
CA VAL A 21 6.27 1.63 -14.64
C VAL A 21 5.74 1.09 -15.97
N SER A 22 6.31 0.00 -16.46
CA SER A 22 5.89 -0.65 -17.70
C SER A 22 6.32 -2.13 -17.67
N GLY A 23 5.92 -2.90 -18.69
CA GLY A 23 6.33 -4.30 -18.85
C GLY A 23 5.17 -5.28 -18.68
N GLU A 24 5.50 -6.57 -18.61
CA GLU A 24 4.53 -7.63 -18.38
C GLU A 24 4.12 -7.70 -16.90
N GLU A 25 2.88 -8.08 -16.65
CA GLU A 25 2.39 -8.27 -15.28
C GLU A 25 3.08 -9.46 -14.61
N LYS A 26 3.61 -9.22 -13.42
CA LYS A 26 4.16 -10.24 -12.53
C LYS A 26 3.40 -10.28 -11.23
N THR A 27 3.27 -11.47 -10.65
CA THR A 27 2.58 -11.70 -9.39
C THR A 27 3.56 -11.63 -8.23
N TYR A 28 3.20 -10.86 -7.22
CA TYR A 28 3.92 -10.73 -5.96
C TYR A 28 3.02 -11.18 -4.82
N SER A 29 3.55 -11.96 -3.89
CA SER A 29 2.82 -12.49 -2.73
C SER A 29 3.56 -12.17 -1.44
N ASN A 30 2.84 -12.06 -0.32
CA ASN A 30 3.44 -12.03 1.01
C ASN A 30 4.16 -13.36 1.31
N ALA A 31 4.97 -13.40 2.36
CA ALA A 31 5.78 -14.58 2.69
C ALA A 31 4.93 -15.82 3.03
N ALA A 32 3.79 -15.64 3.70
CA ALA A 32 2.85 -16.71 4.01
C ALA A 32 2.03 -17.18 2.81
N LYS A 33 2.06 -16.45 1.68
CA LYS A 33 1.26 -16.73 0.47
C LYS A 33 -0.25 -16.77 0.76
N THR A 34 -0.73 -15.85 1.56
CA THR A 34 -2.15 -15.70 1.87
C THR A 34 -2.85 -14.73 0.93
N PHE A 35 -2.10 -13.85 0.30
CA PHE A 35 -2.60 -12.96 -0.74
C PHE A 35 -1.52 -12.63 -1.78
N SER A 36 -1.95 -12.11 -2.92
CA SER A 36 -1.06 -11.66 -4.00
C SER A 36 -1.63 -10.45 -4.73
N VAL A 37 -0.74 -9.74 -5.42
CA VAL A 37 -1.07 -8.65 -6.34
C VAL A 37 -0.29 -8.77 -7.64
N GLN A 38 -0.76 -8.12 -8.70
CA GLN A 38 -0.09 -8.05 -9.98
C GLN A 38 0.39 -6.63 -10.25
N LEU A 39 1.62 -6.50 -10.70
CA LEU A 39 2.26 -5.25 -11.09
C LEU A 39 3.05 -5.44 -12.37
N PRO A 40 3.01 -4.50 -13.31
CA PRO A 40 3.90 -4.51 -14.46
C PRO A 40 5.35 -4.44 -14.01
N ALA A 41 6.21 -5.27 -14.61
CA ALA A 41 7.64 -5.27 -14.34
C ALA A 41 8.43 -5.51 -15.64
N GLU A 42 9.36 -4.62 -15.96
CA GLU A 42 10.33 -4.85 -17.02
C GLU A 42 11.30 -5.98 -16.63
N ASP A 43 11.90 -6.65 -17.61
CA ASP A 43 12.88 -7.73 -17.36
C ASP A 43 14.08 -7.28 -16.51
N LYS A 44 14.36 -5.98 -16.48
CA LYS A 44 15.45 -5.38 -15.72
C LYS A 44 14.99 -4.48 -14.58
N GLY A 45 13.68 -4.29 -14.40
CA GLY A 45 13.05 -3.40 -13.42
C GLY A 45 12.00 -4.14 -12.60
N SER A 46 12.40 -5.21 -11.89
CA SER A 46 11.49 -5.92 -11.00
C SER A 46 11.26 -5.11 -9.74
N TRP A 47 10.04 -5.13 -9.23
CA TRP A 47 9.76 -4.65 -7.90
C TRP A 47 10.60 -5.41 -6.88
N LYS A 48 11.22 -4.68 -5.98
CA LYS A 48 11.97 -5.27 -4.86
C LYS A 48 10.98 -5.60 -3.75
N VAL A 49 11.02 -6.82 -3.27
CA VAL A 49 10.37 -7.18 -2.00
C VAL A 49 11.29 -6.73 -0.88
N ASN A 50 10.84 -5.79 -0.06
CA ASN A 50 11.63 -5.25 1.03
C ASN A 50 11.79 -6.26 2.17
N LYS A 51 12.87 -6.12 2.95
CA LYS A 51 13.22 -7.08 4.02
C LYS A 51 12.25 -7.05 5.20
N ASP A 52 11.50 -5.97 5.33
CA ASP A 52 10.52 -5.78 6.41
C ASP A 52 9.17 -6.44 6.09
N ALA A 53 9.05 -7.06 4.89
CA ALA A 53 7.92 -7.92 4.58
C ALA A 53 7.85 -9.08 5.56
N THR A 54 6.71 -9.22 6.22
CA THR A 54 6.42 -10.29 7.18
C THR A 54 5.43 -11.29 6.56
N ASP A 55 5.03 -12.30 7.33
CA ASP A 55 4.01 -13.23 6.87
C ASP A 55 2.69 -12.54 6.49
N ASP A 56 2.36 -11.43 7.17
CA ASP A 56 1.11 -10.68 6.99
C ASP A 56 1.27 -9.42 6.13
N VAL A 57 2.52 -9.07 5.75
CA VAL A 57 2.84 -7.83 5.03
C VAL A 57 3.61 -8.13 3.76
N LEU A 58 3.16 -7.56 2.65
CA LEU A 58 3.92 -7.42 1.40
C LEU A 58 4.35 -5.97 1.26
N ASP A 59 5.65 -5.73 1.19
CA ASP A 59 6.26 -4.41 1.02
C ASP A 59 7.11 -4.41 -0.25
N LEU A 60 6.75 -3.56 -1.20
CA LEU A 60 7.36 -3.48 -2.53
C LEU A 60 7.86 -2.06 -2.80
N SER A 61 9.04 -1.94 -3.38
CA SER A 61 9.51 -0.69 -3.97
C SER A 61 9.97 -0.89 -5.41
N ASP A 62 9.91 0.17 -6.21
CA ASP A 62 10.55 0.20 -7.51
C ASP A 62 12.09 0.22 -7.36
N GLU A 63 12.83 -0.01 -8.45
CA GLU A 63 14.31 -0.06 -8.40
C GLU A 63 14.96 1.22 -7.87
N LYS A 64 14.29 2.36 -8.03
CA LYS A 64 14.80 3.67 -7.64
C LYS A 64 14.25 4.14 -6.29
N ASP A 65 13.44 3.32 -5.63
CA ASP A 65 12.75 3.65 -4.40
C ASP A 65 11.90 4.96 -4.52
N THR A 66 11.30 5.19 -5.70
CA THR A 66 10.41 6.34 -5.97
C THR A 66 8.94 6.01 -5.79
N ILE A 67 8.61 4.72 -5.76
CA ILE A 67 7.29 4.17 -5.47
C ILE A 67 7.44 3.13 -4.38
N ASN A 68 6.56 3.19 -3.39
CA ASN A 68 6.39 2.14 -2.40
C ASN A 68 4.93 1.69 -2.38
N ILE A 69 4.74 0.39 -2.31
CA ILE A 69 3.44 -0.27 -2.13
C ILE A 69 3.55 -1.20 -0.94
N GLN A 70 2.71 -0.97 0.05
CA GLN A 70 2.64 -1.80 1.24
C GLN A 70 1.24 -2.34 1.41
N ILE A 71 1.13 -3.66 1.60
CA ILE A 71 -0.14 -4.33 1.78
C ILE A 71 -0.05 -5.15 3.06
N GLN A 72 -0.96 -4.91 3.97
CA GLN A 72 -1.13 -5.70 5.19
C GLN A 72 -2.44 -6.47 5.12
N CYS A 73 -2.41 -7.73 5.51
CA CYS A 73 -3.58 -8.56 5.69
C CYS A 73 -3.70 -8.93 7.17
N LEU A 74 -4.86 -8.68 7.77
CA LEU A 74 -5.17 -9.09 9.14
C LEU A 74 -6.39 -10.01 9.12
N PRO A 75 -6.22 -11.33 9.35
CA PRO A 75 -7.33 -12.28 9.44
C PRO A 75 -8.30 -11.90 10.57
N LYS A 76 -9.61 -11.99 10.33
CA LYS A 76 -10.63 -11.58 11.30
C LYS A 76 -10.59 -12.38 12.61
N ASN A 77 -10.16 -13.64 12.57
CA ASN A 77 -9.96 -14.44 13.77
C ASN A 77 -8.81 -13.91 14.66
N GLU A 78 -7.85 -13.20 14.08
CA GLU A 78 -6.75 -12.54 14.80
C GLU A 78 -7.12 -11.11 15.20
N ALA A 79 -7.96 -10.46 14.38
CA ALA A 79 -8.43 -9.10 14.60
C ALA A 79 -9.44 -8.95 15.74
N GLN A 80 -10.03 -10.04 16.25
CA GLN A 80 -11.19 -10.02 17.16
C GLN A 80 -11.03 -9.16 18.43
N TYR A 81 -9.79 -8.86 18.85
CA TYR A 81 -9.49 -8.00 19.99
C TYR A 81 -9.06 -6.58 19.58
N ILE A 82 -9.02 -6.30 18.27
CA ILE A 82 -8.51 -5.07 17.69
C ILE A 82 -9.62 -4.34 16.95
N ALA A 83 -10.38 -5.08 16.13
CA ALA A 83 -11.41 -4.56 15.26
C ALA A 83 -12.59 -5.53 15.16
N THR A 84 -13.81 -4.98 15.12
CA THR A 84 -15.05 -5.72 14.93
C THR A 84 -15.73 -5.40 13.60
N ASP A 85 -15.27 -4.36 12.92
CA ASP A 85 -15.76 -3.84 11.65
C ASP A 85 -14.66 -3.03 10.96
N LEU A 86 -14.94 -2.56 9.72
CA LEU A 86 -13.97 -1.80 8.94
C LEU A 86 -13.58 -0.49 9.64
N ASP A 87 -14.53 0.22 10.25
CA ASP A 87 -14.27 1.52 10.88
C ASP A 87 -13.29 1.39 12.05
N SER A 88 -13.47 0.36 12.89
CA SER A 88 -12.54 0.09 14.01
C SER A 88 -11.19 -0.42 13.54
N TYR A 89 -11.15 -1.18 12.44
CA TYR A 89 -9.91 -1.59 11.81
C TYR A 89 -9.15 -0.39 11.21
N GLU A 90 -9.84 0.50 10.50
CA GLU A 90 -9.23 1.72 9.95
C GLU A 90 -8.58 2.56 11.05
N GLN A 91 -9.29 2.83 12.14
CA GLN A 91 -8.73 3.58 13.27
C GLN A 91 -7.45 2.92 13.81
N TYR A 92 -7.47 1.59 13.98
CA TYR A 92 -6.30 0.83 14.41
C TYR A 92 -5.15 0.94 13.40
N ALA A 93 -5.42 0.73 12.13
CA ALA A 93 -4.42 0.73 11.06
C ALA A 93 -3.81 2.12 10.87
N MET A 94 -4.62 3.18 10.90
CA MET A 94 -4.15 4.57 10.83
C MET A 94 -3.15 4.89 11.93
N ILE A 95 -3.44 4.52 13.18
CA ILE A 95 -2.54 4.76 14.31
C ILE A 95 -1.25 3.95 14.15
N ASN A 96 -1.35 2.67 13.79
CA ASN A 96 -0.18 1.78 13.78
C ASN A 96 0.66 1.86 12.50
N THR A 97 0.05 2.31 11.39
CA THR A 97 0.72 2.36 10.07
C THR A 97 1.20 3.77 9.74
N LEU A 98 0.46 4.80 10.11
CA LEU A 98 0.67 6.16 9.65
C LEU A 98 0.91 7.17 10.78
N GLU A 99 1.03 6.75 12.05
CA GLU A 99 1.11 7.64 13.22
C GLU A 99 2.15 8.75 13.05
N ASP A 100 3.36 8.39 12.62
CA ASP A 100 4.46 9.33 12.45
C ASP A 100 4.22 10.34 11.32
N LEU A 101 3.33 10.05 10.39
CA LEU A 101 3.04 10.86 9.21
C LEU A 101 1.74 11.66 9.34
N LEU A 102 0.81 11.25 10.22
CA LEU A 102 -0.53 11.84 10.33
C LEU A 102 -0.51 13.36 10.51
N SER A 103 0.47 13.89 11.26
CA SER A 103 0.57 15.33 11.54
C SER A 103 0.96 16.17 10.33
N SER A 104 1.60 15.56 9.32
CA SER A 104 2.10 16.23 8.11
C SER A 104 1.34 15.85 6.84
N MET A 105 0.46 14.84 6.93
CA MET A 105 -0.34 14.38 5.81
C MET A 105 -1.62 15.18 5.64
N LYS A 106 -1.97 15.47 4.39
CA LYS A 106 -3.31 15.90 3.99
C LYS A 106 -4.04 14.69 3.44
N LEU A 107 -5.11 14.30 4.12
CA LEU A 107 -5.98 13.19 3.73
C LEU A 107 -7.26 13.74 3.11
N LYS A 108 -7.74 13.09 2.07
CA LYS A 108 -9.00 13.42 1.41
C LYS A 108 -9.70 12.14 0.97
N GLU A 109 -10.93 11.96 1.43
CA GLU A 109 -11.80 10.86 1.00
C GLU A 109 -11.85 10.77 -0.53
N THR A 110 -11.73 9.56 -1.05
CA THR A 110 -11.78 9.26 -2.48
C THR A 110 -12.53 7.95 -2.70
N LYS A 111 -12.84 7.64 -3.96
CA LYS A 111 -13.49 6.39 -4.33
C LYS A 111 -12.61 5.65 -5.31
N ILE A 112 -12.48 4.37 -5.11
CA ILE A 112 -11.74 3.47 -5.99
C ILE A 112 -12.55 2.20 -6.23
N ASP A 113 -12.26 1.52 -7.32
CA ASP A 113 -12.74 0.17 -7.54
C ASP A 113 -11.88 -0.83 -6.76
N THR A 114 -12.50 -1.88 -6.25
CA THR A 114 -11.87 -2.96 -5.50
C THR A 114 -12.31 -4.32 -6.03
N PRO A 115 -11.54 -5.40 -5.77
CA PRO A 115 -11.91 -6.75 -6.19
C PRO A 115 -13.27 -7.20 -5.66
N ASP A 116 -13.97 -8.07 -6.40
CA ASP A 116 -15.33 -8.53 -6.07
C ASP A 116 -15.46 -9.24 -4.71
N PHE A 117 -14.37 -9.79 -4.15
CA PHE A 117 -14.39 -10.44 -2.84
C PHE A 117 -14.35 -9.44 -1.66
N ILE A 118 -14.09 -8.17 -1.95
CA ILE A 118 -14.12 -7.09 -0.95
C ILE A 118 -15.56 -6.65 -0.75
N THR A 119 -16.01 -6.69 0.51
CA THR A 119 -17.39 -6.37 0.89
C THR A 119 -17.60 -4.93 1.33
N LYS A 120 -16.53 -4.30 1.87
CA LYS A 120 -16.52 -2.88 2.24
C LYS A 120 -15.16 -2.26 1.95
N THR A 121 -15.17 -0.97 1.64
CA THR A 121 -13.97 -0.20 1.31
C THR A 121 -14.11 1.22 1.85
N ASP A 122 -13.03 1.72 2.45
CA ASP A 122 -12.77 3.14 2.65
C ASP A 122 -11.43 3.50 2.01
N ALA A 123 -11.35 4.66 1.36
CA ALA A 123 -10.17 5.08 0.64
C ALA A 123 -9.90 6.57 0.82
N GLN A 124 -8.64 6.91 1.05
CA GLN A 124 -8.20 8.28 1.25
C GLN A 124 -6.95 8.57 0.42
N SER A 125 -7.00 9.60 -0.43
CA SER A 125 -5.82 10.11 -1.10
C SER A 125 -4.93 10.85 -0.11
N ILE A 126 -3.62 10.70 -0.29
CA ILE A 126 -2.58 11.24 0.58
C ILE A 126 -1.79 12.28 -0.18
N THR A 127 -1.52 13.41 0.48
CA THR A 127 -0.50 14.37 0.04
C THR A 127 0.36 14.72 1.24
N LEU A 128 1.67 14.57 1.08
CA LEU A 128 2.67 14.89 2.09
C LEU A 128 3.67 15.88 1.49
N GLU A 129 3.92 16.98 2.17
CA GLU A 129 4.95 17.96 1.78
C GLU A 129 6.18 17.76 2.67
N ASP A 130 7.30 17.39 2.06
CA ASP A 130 8.60 17.20 2.73
C ASP A 130 9.65 18.10 2.08
N GLY A 131 9.84 19.28 2.63
CA GLY A 131 10.72 20.31 2.07
C GLY A 131 10.29 20.73 0.67
N ASP A 132 11.18 20.52 -0.31
CA ASP A 132 10.91 20.85 -1.72
C ASP A 132 10.23 19.69 -2.48
N ASN A 133 9.96 18.57 -1.81
CA ASN A 133 9.36 17.39 -2.41
C ASN A 133 7.90 17.26 -1.98
N THR A 134 7.07 16.83 -2.91
CA THR A 134 5.70 16.38 -2.62
C THR A 134 5.62 14.88 -2.85
N VAL A 135 5.05 14.17 -1.90
CA VAL A 135 4.70 12.75 -2.02
C VAL A 135 3.18 12.66 -2.13
N LYS A 136 2.71 11.92 -3.10
CA LYS A 136 1.31 11.58 -3.29
C LYS A 136 1.10 10.11 -3.02
N GLY A 137 -0.11 9.75 -2.67
CA GLY A 137 -0.45 8.36 -2.45
C GLY A 137 -1.93 8.14 -2.22
N ILE A 138 -2.24 6.91 -1.87
CA ILE A 138 -3.57 6.48 -1.47
C ILE A 138 -3.42 5.41 -0.39
N VAL A 139 -4.25 5.50 0.63
CA VAL A 139 -4.49 4.40 1.56
C VAL A 139 -5.90 3.88 1.36
N VAL A 140 -6.02 2.56 1.33
CA VAL A 140 -7.29 1.87 1.15
C VAL A 140 -7.45 0.83 2.24
N PHE A 141 -8.52 0.95 2.99
CA PHE A 141 -8.95 -0.03 3.98
C PHE A 141 -10.04 -0.88 3.36
N MET A 142 -9.90 -2.18 3.44
CA MET A 142 -10.81 -3.12 2.80
C MET A 142 -11.19 -4.23 3.77
N GLU A 143 -12.43 -4.68 3.68
CA GLU A 143 -12.98 -5.81 4.42
C GLU A 143 -13.45 -6.88 3.45
N SER A 144 -12.95 -8.11 3.62
CA SER A 144 -13.50 -9.32 3.00
C SER A 144 -14.30 -10.13 4.03
N ASP A 145 -14.82 -11.27 3.64
CA ASP A 145 -15.48 -12.19 4.58
C ASP A 145 -14.51 -12.72 5.65
N SER A 146 -13.23 -12.89 5.31
CA SER A 146 -12.20 -13.54 6.14
C SER A 146 -11.21 -12.58 6.79
N SER A 147 -10.96 -11.41 6.20
CA SER A 147 -9.82 -10.58 6.55
C SER A 147 -10.10 -9.08 6.39
N TYR A 148 -9.27 -8.28 7.03
CA TYR A 148 -9.09 -6.86 6.76
C TYR A 148 -7.79 -6.63 6.01
N TYR A 149 -7.77 -5.64 5.13
CA TYR A 149 -6.59 -5.24 4.38
C TYR A 149 -6.34 -3.75 4.53
N THR A 150 -5.06 -3.38 4.67
CA THR A 150 -4.57 -2.02 4.41
C THR A 150 -3.71 -2.06 3.16
N TYR A 151 -4.06 -1.28 2.16
CA TYR A 151 -3.29 -1.12 0.93
C TYR A 151 -2.80 0.32 0.86
N LEU A 152 -1.50 0.53 1.01
CA LEU A 152 -0.86 1.84 0.98
C LEU A 152 0.02 1.95 -0.25
N ILE A 153 -0.18 2.99 -1.04
CA ILE A 153 0.68 3.38 -2.15
C ILE A 153 1.21 4.77 -1.86
N MET A 154 2.52 4.95 -1.98
CA MET A 154 3.15 6.25 -1.89
C MET A 154 4.20 6.42 -2.99
N ALA A 155 4.27 7.58 -3.62
CA ALA A 155 5.27 7.90 -4.63
C ALA A 155 5.57 9.40 -4.66
N VAL A 156 6.73 9.76 -5.19
CA VAL A 156 7.02 11.16 -5.56
C VAL A 156 5.94 11.64 -6.53
N ASP A 157 5.45 12.88 -6.36
CA ASP A 157 4.24 13.39 -7.03
C ASP A 157 4.25 13.15 -8.55
N LYS A 158 5.34 13.50 -9.24
CA LYS A 158 5.46 13.31 -10.70
C LYS A 158 5.47 11.83 -11.10
N THR A 159 6.02 10.97 -10.24
CA THR A 159 6.03 9.53 -10.47
C THR A 159 4.64 8.95 -10.21
N TYR A 160 3.94 9.42 -9.17
CA TYR A 160 2.56 9.05 -8.92
C TYR A 160 1.68 9.40 -10.12
N ASP A 161 1.68 10.67 -10.54
CA ASP A 161 0.86 11.17 -11.65
C ASP A 161 1.13 10.44 -12.98
N ALA A 162 2.38 10.03 -13.22
CA ALA A 162 2.76 9.29 -14.42
C ALA A 162 2.33 7.80 -14.41
N ASN A 163 1.97 7.25 -13.26
CA ASN A 163 1.66 5.83 -13.06
C ASN A 163 0.32 5.59 -12.35
N GLU A 164 -0.49 6.61 -12.11
CA GLU A 164 -1.70 6.53 -11.30
C GLU A 164 -2.61 5.37 -11.72
N ASP A 165 -2.91 5.24 -13.02
CA ASP A 165 -3.76 4.17 -13.53
C ASP A 165 -3.21 2.77 -13.21
N ILE A 166 -1.90 2.58 -13.32
CA ILE A 166 -1.20 1.32 -13.03
C ILE A 166 -1.24 1.03 -11.53
N LEU A 167 -0.95 2.05 -10.71
CA LEU A 167 -0.94 1.92 -9.26
C LEU A 167 -2.34 1.59 -8.73
N LEU A 168 -3.38 2.24 -9.23
CA LEU A 168 -4.75 1.94 -8.86
C LEU A 168 -5.20 0.57 -9.39
N SER A 169 -4.78 0.16 -10.60
CA SER A 169 -5.10 -1.17 -11.12
C SER A 169 -4.48 -2.30 -10.29
N SER A 170 -3.35 -2.04 -9.61
CA SER A 170 -2.74 -3.02 -8.73
C SER A 170 -3.64 -3.38 -7.53
N ILE A 171 -4.45 -2.43 -7.05
CA ILE A 171 -5.43 -2.67 -5.98
C ILE A 171 -6.50 -3.66 -6.47
N MET A 172 -7.00 -3.48 -7.71
CA MET A 172 -7.96 -4.38 -8.34
C MET A 172 -7.39 -5.79 -8.57
N SER A 173 -6.08 -5.94 -8.62
CA SER A 173 -5.41 -7.23 -8.80
C SER A 173 -5.23 -8.03 -7.52
N LEU A 174 -5.56 -7.47 -6.35
CA LEU A 174 -5.48 -8.16 -5.05
C LEU A 174 -6.32 -9.44 -5.08
N LYS A 175 -5.74 -10.53 -4.60
CA LYS A 175 -6.38 -11.84 -4.49
C LYS A 175 -6.02 -12.50 -3.17
N GLU A 176 -6.99 -13.12 -2.53
CA GLU A 176 -6.75 -14.14 -1.49
C GLU A 176 -6.26 -15.44 -2.15
N LEU A 177 -5.34 -16.18 -1.48
CA LEU A 177 -4.71 -17.39 -2.01
C LEU A 177 -5.07 -18.62 -1.17
#